data_f33bb51bfde82c82bbb20e0e935c2a0c
#
_entry.id   f33bb51bfde82c82bbb20e0e935c2a0c
#
_cell.length_a   1.000
_cell.length_b   1.000
_cell.length_c   1.000
_cell.angle_alpha   90.00
_cell.angle_beta   90.00
_cell.angle_gamma   90.00
#
_symmetry.space_group_name_H-M   'P 1'
#
loop_
_entity.id
_entity.type
_entity.pdbx_description
1 polymer ?
#
loop_
_entity_poly.entity_id
_entity_poly.type
_entity_poly.pdbx_seq_one_letter_code
_entity_poly.pdbx_strand_id
1 'polypeptide(L)'
;MKYKIHTTVTGSLPKPNWIAETGKLWSPWKLSGDALELGKLKATLLSVEDQIAAGLSIITDGEQSRQHFVTTFIENLSGVDFKKRKIVRIRDRYNASVPTVISRINRKKSVFLKYAIFLRSLTKLPIKFSLPGPMTMVDTLFDNYYKSREKLAWRFAEVLNEEAKDLEKAGIDYIQFDEPAFNVFFDEVKDWGIATLERAAKNLKSKTIVHICYGYGIKANNDWKKSLGSEWRQYENIFPLLNKSKINQISLECMNSKVPLDLLSLLNNKEVLAGVIDVASTKIETPKEVFNLIKKITKFVSLKKLTCCTNCGMITLPPKIAQAKMQAIAKGSKLAQKYLSN
;
A
#
# COMPACT_ATOMS: atom_id res chain seq x y z
N MET A 1 -20.89 -0.62 23.43
CA MET A 1 -19.90 0.28 22.82
C MET A 1 -20.23 0.47 21.35
N LYS A 2 -20.44 1.69 20.87
CA LYS A 2 -20.61 1.95 19.42
C LYS A 2 -19.29 1.67 18.69
N TYR A 3 -19.30 0.78 17.71
CA TYR A 3 -18.14 0.49 16.89
C TYR A 3 -17.71 1.72 16.09
N LYS A 4 -16.40 1.99 16.05
CA LYS A 4 -15.83 3.08 15.26
C LYS A 4 -15.34 2.56 13.92
N ILE A 5 -15.84 3.09 12.80
CA ILE A 5 -15.26 2.86 11.49
C ILE A 5 -13.92 3.61 11.44
N HIS A 6 -12.83 2.88 11.34
CA HIS A 6 -11.51 3.48 11.18
C HIS A 6 -11.31 4.04 9.78
N THR A 7 -10.46 5.05 9.67
CA THR A 7 -10.15 5.74 8.42
C THR A 7 -8.65 5.94 8.27
N THR A 8 -8.12 5.70 7.07
CA THR A 8 -6.71 5.86 6.73
C THR A 8 -6.54 6.16 5.23
N VAL A 9 -5.31 6.30 4.75
CA VAL A 9 -4.95 6.25 3.33
C VAL A 9 -4.21 4.94 3.04
N THR A 10 -4.14 4.53 1.78
CA THR A 10 -3.39 3.30 1.41
C THR A 10 -1.90 3.43 1.77
N GLY A 11 -1.25 4.54 1.39
CA GLY A 11 0.16 4.77 1.72
C GLY A 11 0.60 6.16 1.23
N SER A 12 1.07 6.22 -0.01
CA SER A 12 1.71 7.41 -0.55
C SER A 12 0.78 8.62 -0.69
N LEU A 13 1.27 9.77 -0.23
CA LEU A 13 0.68 11.08 -0.43
C LEU A 13 1.58 11.94 -1.35
N PRO A 14 1.02 12.98 -2.01
CA PRO A 14 1.81 13.89 -2.81
C PRO A 14 2.96 14.50 -2.00
N LYS A 15 4.15 14.54 -2.58
CA LYS A 15 5.28 15.21 -1.95
C LYS A 15 5.17 16.71 -2.13
N PRO A 16 5.61 17.51 -1.14
CA PRO A 16 5.77 18.95 -1.34
C PRO A 16 6.73 19.24 -2.50
N ASN A 17 6.41 20.26 -3.32
CA ASN A 17 7.18 20.60 -4.53
C ASN A 17 8.60 21.12 -4.26
N TRP A 18 8.88 21.53 -3.03
CA TRP A 18 10.22 21.99 -2.65
C TRP A 18 11.20 20.83 -2.39
N ILE A 19 10.72 19.59 -2.10
CA ILE A 19 11.59 18.44 -1.87
C ILE A 19 11.72 17.53 -3.09
N ALA A 20 10.66 17.39 -3.90
CA ALA A 20 10.64 16.48 -5.04
C ALA A 20 9.76 17.03 -6.19
N GLU A 21 9.91 16.47 -7.37
CA GLU A 21 8.98 16.70 -8.47
C GLU A 21 7.61 16.08 -8.14
N THR A 22 6.53 16.80 -8.45
CA THR A 22 5.15 16.35 -8.17
C THR A 22 4.53 15.64 -9.36
N GLY A 23 3.44 14.88 -9.11
CA GLY A 23 2.68 14.22 -10.17
C GLY A 23 3.37 13.01 -10.81
N LYS A 24 4.49 12.55 -10.26
CA LYS A 24 5.26 11.41 -10.76
C LYS A 24 5.24 10.28 -9.75
N LEU A 25 5.09 9.05 -10.24
CA LEU A 25 5.15 7.85 -9.41
C LEU A 25 6.56 7.64 -8.82
N TRP A 26 7.59 7.91 -9.62
CA TRP A 26 8.98 7.96 -9.21
C TRP A 26 9.43 9.42 -9.21
N SER A 27 9.37 10.06 -8.04
CA SER A 27 9.54 11.50 -7.87
C SER A 27 11.01 11.86 -7.66
N PRO A 28 11.72 12.45 -8.66
CA PRO A 28 13.09 12.88 -8.49
C PRO A 28 13.22 13.88 -7.34
N TRP A 29 14.22 13.70 -6.50
CA TRP A 29 14.53 14.62 -5.42
C TRP A 29 15.11 15.91 -5.97
N LYS A 30 14.74 17.05 -5.38
CA LYS A 30 15.29 18.37 -5.65
C LYS A 30 16.39 18.78 -4.67
N LEU A 31 16.51 18.04 -3.58
CA LEU A 31 17.49 18.23 -2.53
C LEU A 31 18.45 17.04 -2.48
N SER A 32 19.60 17.20 -1.83
CA SER A 32 20.59 16.14 -1.63
C SER A 32 21.22 16.24 -0.23
N GLY A 33 21.96 15.20 0.18
CA GLY A 33 22.68 15.16 1.46
C GLY A 33 21.76 15.43 2.67
N ASP A 34 22.29 16.16 3.66
CA ASP A 34 21.59 16.49 4.91
C ASP A 34 20.33 17.33 4.66
N ALA A 35 20.33 18.20 3.66
CA ALA A 35 19.16 18.99 3.29
C ALA A 35 18.01 18.09 2.82
N LEU A 36 18.30 17.02 2.09
CA LEU A 36 17.29 16.03 1.70
C LEU A 36 16.76 15.25 2.92
N GLU A 37 17.65 14.82 3.81
CA GLU A 37 17.23 14.08 5.00
C GLU A 37 16.32 14.90 5.91
N LEU A 38 16.70 16.16 6.18
CA LEU A 38 15.85 17.11 6.91
C LEU A 38 14.53 17.37 6.16
N GLY A 39 14.60 17.50 4.84
CA GLY A 39 13.44 17.69 3.98
C GLY A 39 12.45 16.53 4.09
N LYS A 40 12.91 15.28 4.10
CA LYS A 40 12.07 14.08 4.29
C LYS A 40 11.33 14.10 5.62
N LEU A 41 11.99 14.50 6.71
CA LEU A 41 11.36 14.62 8.02
C LEU A 41 10.30 15.73 8.03
N LYS A 42 10.61 16.92 7.48
CA LYS A 42 9.64 18.01 7.36
C LYS A 42 8.42 17.63 6.50
N ALA A 43 8.64 16.95 5.38
CA ALA A 43 7.55 16.46 4.53
C ALA A 43 6.68 15.41 5.24
N THR A 44 7.30 14.55 6.06
CA THR A 44 6.56 13.58 6.89
C THR A 44 5.71 14.29 7.95
N LEU A 45 6.24 15.32 8.62
CA LEU A 45 5.48 16.12 9.58
C LEU A 45 4.24 16.74 8.92
N LEU A 46 4.41 17.43 7.79
CA LEU A 46 3.28 18.03 7.04
C LEU A 46 2.24 16.98 6.63
N SER A 47 2.70 15.81 6.18
CA SER A 47 1.81 14.70 5.80
C SER A 47 0.99 14.20 7.00
N VAL A 48 1.58 14.12 8.18
CA VAL A 48 0.88 13.72 9.42
C VAL A 48 -0.14 14.79 9.84
N GLU A 49 0.24 16.07 9.81
CA GLU A 49 -0.66 17.19 10.13
C GLU A 49 -1.87 17.22 9.19
N ASP A 50 -1.67 17.06 7.87
CA ASP A 50 -2.74 17.01 6.88
C ASP A 50 -3.72 15.85 7.13
N GLN A 51 -3.23 14.66 7.47
CA GLN A 51 -4.04 13.49 7.79
C GLN A 51 -4.87 13.70 9.06
N ILE A 52 -4.28 14.27 10.12
CA ILE A 52 -4.96 14.59 11.38
C ILE A 52 -6.02 15.68 11.14
N ALA A 53 -5.67 16.74 10.42
CA ALA A 53 -6.60 17.83 10.07
C ALA A 53 -7.76 17.34 9.21
N ALA A 54 -7.54 16.37 8.33
CA ALA A 54 -8.60 15.71 7.56
C ALA A 54 -9.53 14.84 8.42
N GLY A 55 -9.12 14.48 9.65
CA GLY A 55 -9.89 13.66 10.59
C GLY A 55 -9.70 12.15 10.41
N LEU A 56 -8.59 11.71 9.83
CA LEU A 56 -8.24 10.29 9.75
C LEU A 56 -7.93 9.73 11.15
N SER A 57 -8.16 8.44 11.36
CA SER A 57 -7.99 7.79 12.66
C SER A 57 -6.81 6.84 12.75
N ILE A 58 -6.22 6.48 11.62
CA ILE A 58 -4.97 5.72 11.51
C ILE A 58 -4.08 6.52 10.55
N ILE A 59 -2.89 6.89 11.03
CA ILE A 59 -1.98 7.82 10.36
C ILE A 59 -0.84 7.04 9.67
N THR A 60 -0.33 7.56 8.57
CA THR A 60 0.85 7.01 7.86
C THR A 60 1.94 8.08 7.71
N ASP A 61 3.16 7.65 7.34
CA ASP A 61 4.24 8.58 6.95
C ASP A 61 3.99 9.26 5.59
N GLY A 62 2.91 8.88 4.88
CA GLY A 62 2.62 9.33 3.52
C GLY A 62 3.70 8.97 2.51
N GLU A 63 4.62 8.06 2.87
CA GLU A 63 5.79 7.65 2.09
C GLU A 63 6.71 8.84 1.69
N GLN A 64 6.74 9.86 2.52
CA GLN A 64 7.48 11.10 2.22
C GLN A 64 9.00 10.89 2.19
N SER A 65 9.51 9.87 2.84
CA SER A 65 10.93 9.50 2.83
C SER A 65 11.36 8.67 1.60
N ARG A 66 10.41 8.26 0.74
CA ARG A 66 10.64 7.32 -0.35
C ARG A 66 10.51 8.01 -1.70
N GLN A 67 11.45 7.77 -2.60
CA GLN A 67 11.33 8.20 -3.98
C GLN A 67 10.33 7.34 -4.75
N HIS A 68 10.36 6.03 -4.47
CA HIS A 68 9.41 5.06 -4.99
C HIS A 68 9.19 3.95 -3.95
N PHE A 69 7.96 3.44 -3.81
CA PHE A 69 7.58 2.52 -2.74
C PHE A 69 8.37 1.19 -2.73
N VAL A 70 8.82 0.69 -3.88
CA VAL A 70 9.62 -0.54 -3.99
C VAL A 70 11.11 -0.23 -4.06
N THR A 71 11.54 0.59 -5.03
CA THR A 71 12.97 0.77 -5.34
C THR A 71 13.73 1.38 -4.19
N THR A 72 13.13 2.30 -3.41
CA THR A 72 13.80 2.90 -2.24
C THR A 72 14.17 1.85 -1.18
N PHE A 73 13.36 0.82 -1.00
CA PHE A 73 13.73 -0.28 -0.10
C PHE A 73 14.88 -1.10 -0.69
N ILE A 74 14.78 -1.50 -1.96
CA ILE A 74 15.77 -2.33 -2.65
C ILE A 74 17.14 -1.64 -2.73
N GLU A 75 17.19 -0.31 -2.94
CA GLU A 75 18.42 0.50 -2.99
C GLU A 75 19.27 0.40 -1.71
N ASN A 76 18.66 0.05 -0.59
CA ASN A 76 19.32 -0.11 0.70
C ASN A 76 19.72 -1.57 1.01
N LEU A 77 19.52 -2.49 0.07
CA LEU A 77 19.93 -3.88 0.18
C LEU A 77 21.24 -4.12 -0.58
N SER A 78 22.05 -5.05 -0.11
CA SER A 78 23.16 -5.59 -0.91
C SER A 78 22.67 -6.72 -1.79
N GLY A 79 23.44 -7.03 -2.86
CA GLY A 79 23.11 -8.10 -3.82
C GLY A 79 22.40 -7.60 -5.07
N VAL A 80 22.11 -6.30 -5.18
CA VAL A 80 21.48 -5.68 -6.36
C VAL A 80 22.44 -4.68 -6.99
N ASP A 81 22.66 -4.79 -8.29
CA ASP A 81 23.44 -3.85 -9.09
C ASP A 81 22.52 -2.90 -9.86
N PHE A 82 22.47 -1.63 -9.43
CA PHE A 82 21.64 -0.60 -10.04
C PHE A 82 22.21 -0.02 -11.34
N LYS A 83 23.50 -0.27 -11.63
CA LYS A 83 24.14 0.11 -12.89
C LYS A 83 23.86 -0.92 -13.99
N LYS A 84 23.80 -2.20 -13.62
CA LYS A 84 23.48 -3.30 -14.53
C LYS A 84 21.96 -3.43 -14.65
N ARG A 85 21.40 -2.81 -15.70
CA ARG A 85 19.95 -2.77 -15.90
C ARG A 85 19.51 -3.68 -17.05
N LYS A 86 18.28 -4.20 -16.92
CA LYS A 86 17.60 -4.99 -17.94
C LYS A 86 16.18 -4.47 -18.13
N ILE A 87 15.66 -4.61 -19.35
CA ILE A 87 14.25 -4.35 -19.62
C ILE A 87 13.47 -5.60 -19.26
N VAL A 88 12.49 -5.43 -18.37
CA VAL A 88 11.53 -6.48 -17.99
C VAL A 88 10.11 -5.95 -18.13
N ARG A 89 9.17 -6.85 -18.30
CA ARG A 89 7.74 -6.52 -18.33
C ARG A 89 7.17 -6.54 -16.91
N ILE A 90 6.77 -5.39 -16.42
CA ILE A 90 6.23 -5.20 -15.07
C ILE A 90 4.75 -5.57 -15.06
N ARG A 91 4.36 -6.58 -14.26
CA ARG A 91 2.97 -7.03 -14.06
C ARG A 91 2.19 -7.19 -15.38
N ASP A 92 2.86 -7.63 -16.44
CA ASP A 92 2.32 -7.75 -17.80
C ASP A 92 1.68 -6.47 -18.38
N ARG A 93 2.01 -5.30 -17.85
CA ARG A 93 1.40 -4.02 -18.21
C ARG A 93 2.30 -3.13 -19.06
N TYR A 94 3.57 -3.01 -18.72
CA TYR A 94 4.53 -2.15 -19.41
C TYR A 94 5.96 -2.63 -19.22
N ASN A 95 6.83 -2.24 -20.13
CA ASN A 95 8.27 -2.51 -20.01
C ASN A 95 8.95 -1.44 -19.17
N ALA A 96 9.86 -1.87 -18.28
CA ALA A 96 10.68 -0.97 -17.47
C ALA A 96 12.13 -1.45 -17.42
N SER A 97 13.05 -0.49 -17.35
CA SER A 97 14.45 -0.78 -17.09
C SER A 97 14.65 -0.95 -15.59
N VAL A 98 15.02 -2.16 -15.16
CA VAL A 98 15.14 -2.54 -13.75
C VAL A 98 16.56 -2.94 -13.39
N PRO A 99 17.00 -2.84 -12.12
CA PRO A 99 18.29 -3.29 -11.66
C PRO A 99 18.40 -4.84 -11.63
N THR A 100 19.62 -5.33 -11.56
CA THR A 100 19.90 -6.76 -11.63
C THR A 100 20.35 -7.32 -10.27
N VAL A 101 19.74 -8.42 -9.85
CA VAL A 101 20.23 -9.23 -8.71
C VAL A 101 21.45 -10.01 -9.14
N ILE A 102 22.59 -9.76 -8.49
CA ILE A 102 23.91 -10.33 -8.88
C ILE A 102 24.52 -11.22 -7.79
N SER A 103 24.00 -11.16 -6.56
CA SER A 103 24.44 -12.00 -5.45
C SER A 103 23.31 -12.13 -4.41
N ARG A 104 23.58 -12.85 -3.31
CA ARG A 104 22.60 -13.01 -2.23
C ARG A 104 22.13 -11.65 -1.71
N ILE A 105 20.83 -11.46 -1.66
CA ILE A 105 20.20 -10.27 -1.08
C ILE A 105 20.42 -10.27 0.43
N ASN A 106 20.92 -9.15 0.98
CA ASN A 106 21.08 -8.98 2.42
C ASN A 106 20.70 -7.56 2.83
N ARG A 107 20.13 -7.44 4.02
CA ARG A 107 19.83 -6.20 4.72
C ARG A 107 20.92 -5.96 5.77
N LYS A 108 21.77 -4.95 5.58
CA LYS A 108 22.85 -4.63 6.53
C LYS A 108 22.35 -3.88 7.77
N LYS A 109 21.31 -3.04 7.59
CA LYS A 109 20.68 -2.22 8.64
C LYS A 109 19.22 -1.95 8.28
N SER A 110 18.43 -1.53 9.25
CA SER A 110 17.05 -1.11 8.96
C SER A 110 17.03 0.07 8.00
N VAL A 111 16.10 -0.01 7.04
CA VAL A 111 15.93 1.01 5.98
C VAL A 111 15.10 2.17 6.49
N PHE A 112 14.02 1.87 7.23
CA PHE A 112 13.01 2.85 7.60
C PHE A 112 12.90 3.13 9.10
N LEU A 113 13.68 2.48 9.96
CA LEU A 113 13.57 2.60 11.43
C LEU A 113 13.59 4.06 11.90
N LYS A 114 14.52 4.89 11.40
CA LYS A 114 14.62 6.31 11.79
C LYS A 114 13.35 7.09 11.47
N TYR A 115 12.72 6.80 10.32
CA TYR A 115 11.48 7.45 9.91
C TYR A 115 10.27 6.94 10.70
N ALA A 116 10.26 5.66 11.08
CA ALA A 116 9.22 5.08 11.93
C ALA A 116 9.27 5.66 13.35
N ILE A 117 10.47 5.79 13.95
CA ILE A 117 10.67 6.44 15.25
C ILE A 117 10.19 7.90 15.19
N PHE A 118 10.58 8.63 14.13
CA PHE A 118 10.12 10.01 13.94
C PHE A 118 8.61 10.09 13.78
N LEU A 119 7.99 9.24 12.93
CA LEU A 119 6.54 9.19 12.78
C LEU A 119 5.84 8.92 14.11
N ARG A 120 6.34 7.98 14.92
CA ARG A 120 5.77 7.68 16.25
C ARG A 120 5.86 8.88 17.20
N SER A 121 6.89 9.70 17.12
CA SER A 121 7.03 10.90 17.95
C SER A 121 6.02 12.01 17.63
N LEU A 122 5.45 12.01 16.42
CA LEU A 122 4.53 13.05 15.94
C LEU A 122 3.08 12.86 16.39
N THR A 123 2.66 11.65 16.76
CA THR A 123 1.25 11.37 17.09
C THR A 123 1.09 10.21 18.06
N LYS A 124 0.03 10.24 18.87
CA LYS A 124 -0.42 9.11 19.70
C LYS A 124 -1.51 8.27 19.02
N LEU A 125 -2.01 8.69 17.87
CA LEU A 125 -2.96 7.91 17.08
C LEU A 125 -2.31 6.61 16.60
N PRO A 126 -3.08 5.57 16.29
CA PRO A 126 -2.57 4.37 15.64
C PRO A 126 -1.84 4.70 14.34
N ILE A 127 -0.73 4.04 14.10
CA ILE A 127 0.15 4.27 12.96
C ILE A 127 0.20 3.03 12.07
N LYS A 128 0.04 3.27 10.78
CA LYS A 128 0.26 2.28 9.73
C LYS A 128 1.50 2.62 8.91
N PHE A 129 2.33 1.61 8.62
CA PHE A 129 3.51 1.74 7.77
C PHE A 129 3.48 0.71 6.65
N SER A 130 3.66 1.15 5.39
CA SER A 130 3.68 0.26 4.23
C SER A 130 5.09 -0.19 3.88
N LEU A 131 5.22 -1.44 3.45
CA LEU A 131 6.40 -2.06 2.88
C LEU A 131 6.01 -2.67 1.52
N PRO A 132 6.92 -2.78 0.55
CA PRO A 132 6.64 -3.59 -0.64
C PRO A 132 6.46 -5.05 -0.22
N GLY A 133 5.60 -5.79 -0.92
CA GLY A 133 5.48 -7.23 -0.70
C GLY A 133 6.55 -8.03 -1.45
N PRO A 134 6.85 -9.27 -1.01
CA PRO A 134 7.92 -10.09 -1.60
C PRO A 134 7.76 -10.33 -3.10
N MET A 135 6.56 -10.66 -3.56
CA MET A 135 6.28 -10.95 -4.96
C MET A 135 6.38 -9.69 -5.83
N THR A 136 5.91 -8.55 -5.32
CA THR A 136 6.03 -7.26 -6.00
C THR A 136 7.50 -6.82 -6.13
N MET A 137 8.35 -7.13 -5.14
CA MET A 137 9.79 -6.87 -5.26
C MET A 137 10.43 -7.72 -6.35
N VAL A 138 10.12 -9.01 -6.42
CA VAL A 138 10.60 -9.91 -7.48
C VAL A 138 10.24 -9.38 -8.87
N ASP A 139 9.01 -8.90 -9.04
CA ASP A 139 8.51 -8.40 -10.32
C ASP A 139 9.17 -7.09 -10.79
N THR A 140 9.91 -6.40 -9.92
CA THR A 140 10.59 -5.14 -10.23
C THR A 140 12.10 -5.25 -10.41
N LEU A 141 12.61 -6.46 -10.59
CA LEU A 141 14.03 -6.78 -10.72
C LEU A 141 14.29 -7.79 -11.85
N PHE A 142 15.51 -7.79 -12.36
CA PHE A 142 16.03 -8.90 -13.17
C PHE A 142 16.87 -9.82 -12.29
N ASP A 143 16.45 -11.08 -12.14
CA ASP A 143 17.18 -12.05 -11.32
C ASP A 143 18.25 -12.79 -12.16
N ASN A 144 19.52 -12.52 -11.88
CA ASN A 144 20.65 -13.21 -12.47
C ASN A 144 21.37 -14.15 -11.49
N TYR A 145 20.95 -14.21 -10.23
CA TYR A 145 21.61 -14.99 -9.18
C TYR A 145 20.80 -16.21 -8.74
N TYR A 146 19.57 -16.00 -8.27
CA TYR A 146 18.71 -17.09 -7.76
C TYR A 146 18.16 -17.96 -8.89
N LYS A 147 17.97 -17.40 -10.09
CA LYS A 147 17.38 -18.06 -11.26
C LYS A 147 15.98 -18.66 -10.96
N SER A 148 15.29 -18.11 -9.99
CA SER A 148 13.99 -18.57 -9.53
C SER A 148 13.25 -17.42 -8.82
N ARG A 149 12.10 -17.04 -9.34
CA ARG A 149 11.24 -16.03 -8.74
C ARG A 149 10.83 -16.42 -7.32
N GLU A 150 10.50 -17.68 -7.09
CA GLU A 150 10.16 -18.21 -5.78
C GLU A 150 11.31 -18.06 -4.78
N LYS A 151 12.52 -18.56 -5.10
CA LYS A 151 13.70 -18.46 -4.20
C LYS A 151 14.03 -17.01 -3.87
N LEU A 152 13.93 -16.11 -4.85
CA LEU A 152 14.14 -14.68 -4.63
C LEU A 152 13.04 -14.09 -3.73
N ALA A 153 11.77 -14.47 -3.91
CA ALA A 153 10.65 -14.02 -3.08
C ALA A 153 10.81 -14.49 -1.62
N TRP A 154 11.21 -15.73 -1.39
CA TRP A 154 11.52 -16.23 -0.05
C TRP A 154 12.62 -15.42 0.63
N ARG A 155 13.67 -15.05 -0.11
CA ARG A 155 14.74 -14.21 0.46
C ARG A 155 14.24 -12.80 0.77
N PHE A 156 13.43 -12.19 -0.08
CA PHE A 156 12.80 -10.90 0.21
C PHE A 156 11.86 -10.99 1.41
N ALA A 157 11.11 -12.08 1.56
CA ALA A 157 10.24 -12.29 2.71
C ALA A 157 11.01 -12.32 4.04
N GLU A 158 12.22 -12.92 4.06
CA GLU A 158 13.10 -12.89 5.23
C GLU A 158 13.56 -11.47 5.58
N VAL A 159 14.07 -10.73 4.58
CA VAL A 159 14.56 -9.36 4.73
C VAL A 159 13.43 -8.40 5.16
N LEU A 160 12.25 -8.56 4.59
CA LEU A 160 11.07 -7.77 4.97
C LEU A 160 10.59 -8.09 6.38
N ASN A 161 10.68 -9.35 6.83
CA ASN A 161 10.35 -9.71 8.19
C ASN A 161 11.31 -9.07 9.21
N GLU A 162 12.61 -8.99 8.89
CA GLU A 162 13.59 -8.27 9.70
C GLU A 162 13.22 -6.78 9.81
N GLU A 163 12.90 -6.14 8.67
CA GLU A 163 12.47 -4.73 8.64
C GLU A 163 11.18 -4.52 9.42
N ALA A 164 10.17 -5.35 9.19
CA ALA A 164 8.87 -5.26 9.86
C ALA A 164 8.99 -5.38 11.39
N LYS A 165 9.88 -6.25 11.89
CA LYS A 165 10.16 -6.36 13.33
C LYS A 165 10.81 -5.11 13.92
N ASP A 166 11.69 -4.45 13.17
CA ASP A 166 12.29 -3.20 13.65
C ASP A 166 11.26 -2.06 13.65
N LEU A 167 10.37 -2.00 12.65
CA LEU A 167 9.24 -1.07 12.63
C LEU A 167 8.27 -1.31 13.79
N GLU A 168 7.95 -2.57 14.09
CA GLU A 168 7.12 -2.93 15.24
C GLU A 168 7.74 -2.45 16.56
N LYS A 169 9.05 -2.64 16.76
CA LYS A 169 9.78 -2.14 17.94
C LYS A 169 9.75 -0.61 18.03
N ALA A 170 9.67 0.10 16.90
CA ALA A 170 9.51 1.55 16.85
C ALA A 170 8.09 2.02 17.19
N GLY A 171 7.15 1.10 17.48
CA GLY A 171 5.77 1.41 17.87
C GLY A 171 4.81 1.56 16.70
N ILE A 172 5.06 0.88 15.58
CA ILE A 172 4.11 0.80 14.46
C ILE A 172 3.01 -0.21 14.78
N ASP A 173 1.75 0.22 14.72
CA ASP A 173 0.58 -0.58 15.08
C ASP A 173 0.11 -1.49 13.94
N TYR A 174 0.27 -1.04 12.68
CA TYR A 174 -0.15 -1.75 11.48
C TYR A 174 0.99 -1.81 10.47
N ILE A 175 1.35 -3.00 10.01
CA ILE A 175 2.33 -3.20 8.94
C ILE A 175 1.61 -3.69 7.70
N GLN A 176 1.66 -2.90 6.64
CA GLN A 176 1.05 -3.19 5.36
C GLN A 176 2.11 -3.67 4.35
N PHE A 177 1.85 -4.78 3.69
CA PHE A 177 2.63 -5.27 2.55
C PHE A 177 1.86 -4.98 1.26
N ASP A 178 2.50 -4.27 0.33
CA ASP A 178 1.88 -3.90 -0.95
C ASP A 178 2.18 -4.97 -2.01
N GLU A 179 1.15 -5.72 -2.41
CA GLU A 179 1.24 -6.82 -3.36
C GLU A 179 0.36 -6.61 -4.61
N PRO A 180 0.55 -5.53 -5.40
CA PRO A 180 -0.16 -5.37 -6.66
C PRO A 180 0.19 -6.43 -7.71
N ALA A 181 1.21 -7.26 -7.52
CA ALA A 181 1.53 -8.39 -8.36
C ALA A 181 0.51 -9.54 -8.21
N PHE A 182 -0.18 -9.62 -7.08
CA PHE A 182 -1.15 -10.69 -6.78
C PHE A 182 -2.34 -10.74 -7.74
N ASN A 183 -2.70 -9.63 -8.37
CA ASN A 183 -3.82 -9.61 -9.32
C ASN A 183 -3.43 -9.94 -10.77
N VAL A 184 -2.21 -10.43 -10.99
CA VAL A 184 -1.69 -10.79 -12.33
C VAL A 184 -1.16 -12.22 -12.35
N PHE A 185 -0.41 -12.65 -11.35
CA PHE A 185 0.32 -13.92 -11.33
C PHE A 185 -0.35 -14.94 -10.39
N PHE A 186 -1.59 -15.38 -10.73
CA PHE A 186 -2.44 -16.17 -9.83
C PHE A 186 -1.84 -17.52 -9.44
N ASP A 187 -1.18 -18.22 -10.38
CA ASP A 187 -0.53 -19.51 -10.09
C ASP A 187 0.62 -19.31 -9.08
N GLU A 188 1.47 -18.31 -9.30
CA GLU A 188 2.55 -17.98 -8.36
C GLU A 188 1.99 -17.56 -6.97
N VAL A 189 0.87 -16.84 -6.93
CA VAL A 189 0.21 -16.47 -5.66
C VAL A 189 -0.21 -17.71 -4.88
N LYS A 190 -0.82 -18.69 -5.58
CA LYS A 190 -1.25 -19.96 -5.00
C LYS A 190 -0.07 -20.80 -4.56
N ASP A 191 0.96 -20.93 -5.38
CA ASP A 191 2.05 -21.86 -5.17
C ASP A 191 3.01 -21.38 -4.06
N TRP A 192 3.37 -20.08 -4.05
CA TRP A 192 4.34 -19.54 -3.11
C TRP A 192 4.06 -18.10 -2.63
N GLY A 193 3.25 -17.31 -3.33
CA GLY A 193 3.03 -15.89 -3.02
C GLY A 193 2.42 -15.68 -1.63
N ILE A 194 1.39 -16.43 -1.26
CA ILE A 194 0.78 -16.38 0.07
C ILE A 194 1.78 -16.82 1.15
N ALA A 195 2.54 -17.89 0.91
CA ALA A 195 3.50 -18.39 1.88
C ALA A 195 4.65 -17.41 2.14
N THR A 196 5.15 -16.74 1.09
CA THR A 196 6.20 -15.70 1.23
C THR A 196 5.66 -14.46 1.92
N LEU A 197 4.41 -14.06 1.68
CA LEU A 197 3.76 -12.97 2.41
C LEU A 197 3.62 -13.30 3.90
N GLU A 198 3.17 -14.52 4.25
CA GLU A 198 3.10 -14.99 5.64
C GLU A 198 4.50 -15.05 6.30
N ARG A 199 5.54 -15.41 5.53
CA ARG A 199 6.92 -15.39 6.03
C ARG A 199 7.38 -13.97 6.35
N ALA A 200 7.04 -12.98 5.52
CA ALA A 200 7.32 -11.57 5.78
C ALA A 200 6.59 -11.07 7.04
N ALA A 201 5.38 -11.55 7.29
CA ALA A 201 4.57 -11.21 8.45
C ALA A 201 4.84 -12.08 9.71
N LYS A 202 5.78 -13.03 9.63
CA LYS A 202 5.98 -14.04 10.68
C LYS A 202 6.36 -13.44 12.04
N ASN A 203 5.59 -13.81 13.09
CA ASN A 203 5.82 -13.42 14.48
C ASN A 203 5.75 -11.91 14.74
N LEU A 204 5.02 -11.17 13.94
CA LEU A 204 4.67 -9.78 14.23
C LEU A 204 3.49 -9.74 15.20
N LYS A 205 3.54 -8.81 16.16
CA LYS A 205 2.44 -8.46 17.07
C LYS A 205 1.57 -7.35 16.50
N SER A 206 2.16 -6.48 15.68
CA SER A 206 1.43 -5.47 14.90
C SER A 206 0.41 -6.13 13.98
N LYS A 207 -0.74 -5.50 13.77
CA LYS A 207 -1.71 -5.99 12.79
C LYS A 207 -1.11 -5.96 11.39
N THR A 208 -1.21 -7.07 10.68
CA THR A 208 -0.67 -7.20 9.32
C THR A 208 -1.74 -6.95 8.28
N ILE A 209 -1.39 -6.23 7.23
CA ILE A 209 -2.27 -5.88 6.11
C ILE A 209 -1.59 -6.33 4.82
N VAL A 210 -2.35 -6.89 3.88
CA VAL A 210 -1.93 -6.94 2.48
C VAL A 210 -2.79 -5.99 1.67
N HIS A 211 -2.13 -5.10 0.90
CA HIS A 211 -2.80 -4.24 -0.07
C HIS A 211 -2.65 -4.83 -1.47
N ILE A 212 -3.79 -5.12 -2.08
CA ILE A 212 -3.89 -5.56 -3.46
C ILE A 212 -4.76 -4.58 -4.24
N CYS A 213 -4.25 -4.08 -5.35
CA CYS A 213 -4.99 -3.14 -6.18
C CYS A 213 -4.61 -3.29 -7.67
N TYR A 214 -5.42 -2.72 -8.52
CA TYR A 214 -5.13 -2.64 -9.96
C TYR A 214 -4.19 -1.47 -10.31
N GLY A 215 -3.60 -0.84 -9.29
CA GLY A 215 -2.54 0.17 -9.39
C GLY A 215 -3.02 1.61 -9.47
N TYR A 216 -2.05 2.50 -9.45
CA TYR A 216 -2.26 3.95 -9.56
C TYR A 216 -3.04 4.34 -10.84
N GLY A 217 -3.61 5.54 -10.85
CA GLY A 217 -4.31 6.14 -11.99
C GLY A 217 -3.41 6.57 -13.17
N ILE A 218 -2.28 5.89 -13.41
CA ILE A 218 -1.39 6.14 -14.53
C ILE A 218 -1.92 5.50 -15.83
N LYS A 219 -1.56 6.08 -16.97
CA LYS A 219 -2.04 5.65 -18.29
C LYS A 219 -1.88 4.14 -18.52
N ALA A 220 -0.70 3.57 -18.24
CA ALA A 220 -0.43 2.14 -18.46
C ALA A 220 -1.38 1.22 -17.66
N ASN A 221 -1.67 1.58 -16.39
CA ASN A 221 -2.62 0.82 -15.57
C ASN A 221 -4.06 1.00 -16.07
N ASN A 222 -4.44 2.22 -16.47
CA ASN A 222 -5.79 2.50 -17.00
C ASN A 222 -6.04 1.77 -18.32
N ASP A 223 -5.04 1.70 -19.21
CA ASP A 223 -5.14 0.98 -20.46
C ASP A 223 -5.26 -0.54 -20.24
N TRP A 224 -4.46 -1.09 -19.32
CA TRP A 224 -4.56 -2.49 -18.91
C TRP A 224 -5.94 -2.79 -18.28
N LYS A 225 -6.46 -1.94 -17.41
CA LYS A 225 -7.79 -2.09 -16.80
C LYS A 225 -8.90 -2.20 -17.83
N LYS A 226 -8.78 -1.52 -18.97
CA LYS A 226 -9.76 -1.62 -20.08
C LYS A 226 -9.82 -3.02 -20.68
N SER A 227 -8.72 -3.77 -20.68
CA SER A 227 -8.65 -5.14 -21.19
C SER A 227 -9.27 -6.19 -20.27
N LEU A 228 -9.57 -5.85 -19.00
CA LEU A 228 -10.12 -6.78 -18.01
C LEU A 228 -11.64 -7.03 -18.13
N GLY A 229 -12.30 -6.40 -19.10
CA GLY A 229 -13.73 -6.56 -19.33
C GLY A 229 -14.63 -5.67 -18.46
N SER A 230 -15.90 -6.04 -18.37
CA SER A 230 -16.93 -5.29 -17.65
C SER A 230 -16.89 -5.49 -16.13
N GLU A 231 -16.44 -6.64 -15.65
CA GLU A 231 -16.23 -6.98 -14.25
C GLU A 231 -14.84 -7.53 -14.04
N TRP A 232 -14.18 -7.14 -12.93
CA TRP A 232 -12.83 -7.59 -12.58
C TRP A 232 -12.92 -8.64 -11.48
N ARG A 233 -13.10 -9.91 -11.87
CA ARG A 233 -13.31 -11.04 -10.95
C ARG A 233 -12.02 -11.78 -10.58
N GLN A 234 -10.84 -11.27 -10.90
CA GLN A 234 -9.55 -11.90 -10.63
C GLN A 234 -9.37 -12.25 -9.15
N TYR A 235 -9.99 -11.49 -8.25
CA TYR A 235 -9.94 -11.74 -6.81
C TYR A 235 -10.69 -13.01 -6.36
N GLU A 236 -11.55 -13.60 -7.19
CA GLU A 236 -12.18 -14.91 -6.89
C GLU A 236 -11.12 -16.01 -6.66
N ASN A 237 -9.99 -15.95 -7.37
CA ASN A 237 -8.90 -16.91 -7.24
C ASN A 237 -8.01 -16.66 -6.03
N ILE A 238 -7.98 -15.42 -5.50
CA ILE A 238 -7.04 -14.99 -4.47
C ILE A 238 -7.71 -14.89 -3.09
N PHE A 239 -8.93 -14.37 -3.01
CA PHE A 239 -9.59 -14.12 -1.74
C PHE A 239 -9.77 -15.37 -0.88
N PRO A 240 -10.10 -16.55 -1.40
CA PRO A 240 -10.16 -17.77 -0.58
C PRO A 240 -8.81 -18.14 0.05
N LEU A 241 -7.69 -17.89 -0.66
CA LEU A 241 -6.34 -18.13 -0.16
C LEU A 241 -5.99 -17.10 0.93
N LEU A 242 -6.23 -15.82 0.68
CA LEU A 242 -6.03 -14.74 1.66
C LEU A 242 -6.93 -14.94 2.88
N ASN A 243 -8.17 -15.39 2.71
CA ASN A 243 -9.09 -15.66 3.82
C ASN A 243 -8.57 -16.73 4.78
N LYS A 244 -7.82 -17.73 4.27
CA LYS A 244 -7.17 -18.78 5.06
C LYS A 244 -5.80 -18.34 5.61
N SER A 245 -5.17 -17.30 5.07
CA SER A 245 -3.84 -16.85 5.46
C SER A 245 -3.78 -16.30 6.90
N LYS A 246 -2.57 -16.09 7.43
CA LYS A 246 -2.35 -15.45 8.74
C LYS A 246 -2.40 -13.93 8.70
N ILE A 247 -2.60 -13.32 7.55
CA ILE A 247 -2.74 -11.87 7.41
C ILE A 247 -4.06 -11.42 8.03
N ASN A 248 -4.04 -10.34 8.82
CA ASN A 248 -5.22 -9.88 9.56
C ASN A 248 -6.22 -9.13 8.68
N GLN A 249 -5.73 -8.27 7.79
CA GLN A 249 -6.56 -7.33 7.04
C GLN A 249 -6.22 -7.35 5.55
N ILE A 250 -7.24 -7.23 4.71
CA ILE A 250 -7.10 -7.16 3.25
C ILE A 250 -7.54 -5.76 2.78
N SER A 251 -6.65 -5.05 2.09
CA SER A 251 -6.90 -3.74 1.52
C SER A 251 -7.10 -3.84 0.01
N LEU A 252 -8.20 -3.30 -0.51
CA LEU A 252 -8.56 -3.36 -1.92
C LEU A 252 -9.34 -2.13 -2.39
N GLU A 253 -9.38 -1.91 -3.70
CA GLU A 253 -10.14 -0.83 -4.32
C GLU A 253 -11.63 -1.19 -4.47
N CYS A 254 -12.53 -0.23 -4.14
CA CYS A 254 -13.97 -0.39 -4.29
C CYS A 254 -14.64 0.82 -4.99
N MET A 255 -14.12 2.05 -4.83
CA MET A 255 -14.69 3.24 -5.45
C MET A 255 -14.38 3.26 -6.96
N ASN A 256 -15.41 3.39 -7.79
CA ASN A 256 -15.27 3.41 -9.24
C ASN A 256 -14.47 2.22 -9.82
N SER A 257 -14.39 1.13 -9.05
CA SER A 257 -13.76 -0.11 -9.47
C SER A 257 -14.81 -1.04 -10.08
N LYS A 258 -14.39 -1.83 -11.05
CA LYS A 258 -15.21 -2.90 -11.61
C LYS A 258 -15.10 -4.21 -10.83
N VAL A 259 -14.47 -4.20 -9.65
CA VAL A 259 -14.44 -5.33 -8.72
C VAL A 259 -15.85 -5.48 -8.13
N PRO A 260 -16.54 -6.61 -8.33
CA PRO A 260 -17.84 -6.85 -7.73
C PRO A 260 -17.74 -6.91 -6.20
N LEU A 261 -18.62 -6.17 -5.51
CA LEU A 261 -18.60 -6.09 -4.05
C LEU A 261 -19.00 -7.40 -3.36
N ASP A 262 -19.72 -8.31 -4.04
CA ASP A 262 -20.06 -9.63 -3.54
C ASP A 262 -18.83 -10.49 -3.25
N LEU A 263 -17.70 -10.27 -3.95
CA LEU A 263 -16.43 -10.92 -3.68
C LEU A 263 -15.92 -10.68 -2.25
N LEU A 264 -16.33 -9.61 -1.60
CA LEU A 264 -15.97 -9.33 -0.19
C LEU A 264 -16.50 -10.42 0.75
N SER A 265 -17.56 -11.13 0.39
CA SER A 265 -18.07 -12.27 1.18
C SER A 265 -17.07 -13.44 1.29
N LEU A 266 -16.12 -13.54 0.36
CA LEU A 266 -15.03 -14.51 0.38
C LEU A 266 -13.97 -14.22 1.47
N LEU A 267 -14.00 -13.02 2.08
CA LEU A 267 -13.09 -12.57 3.13
C LEU A 267 -13.71 -12.59 4.53
N ASN A 268 -14.62 -13.52 4.78
CA ASN A 268 -15.42 -13.58 6.02
C ASN A 268 -14.61 -13.70 7.32
N ASN A 269 -13.36 -14.23 7.26
CA ASN A 269 -12.45 -14.34 8.41
C ASN A 269 -11.49 -13.13 8.54
N LYS A 270 -11.58 -12.13 7.64
CA LYS A 270 -10.66 -10.99 7.60
C LYS A 270 -11.33 -9.67 7.98
N GLU A 271 -10.53 -8.73 8.44
CA GLU A 271 -10.88 -7.32 8.41
C GLU A 271 -10.62 -6.77 7.00
N VAL A 272 -11.44 -5.83 6.55
CA VAL A 272 -11.36 -5.26 5.19
C VAL A 272 -11.04 -3.77 5.28
N LEU A 273 -9.99 -3.36 4.58
CA LEU A 273 -9.72 -1.96 4.28
C LEU A 273 -10.29 -1.66 2.90
N ALA A 274 -11.48 -1.09 2.88
CA ALA A 274 -12.17 -0.76 1.64
C ALA A 274 -11.72 0.59 1.09
N GLY A 275 -11.24 0.60 -0.14
CA GLY A 275 -10.95 1.81 -0.89
C GLY A 275 -12.23 2.53 -1.31
N VAL A 276 -12.54 3.62 -0.61
CA VAL A 276 -13.77 4.41 -0.83
C VAL A 276 -13.49 5.74 -1.55
N ILE A 277 -12.28 5.89 -2.06
CA ILE A 277 -11.78 7.05 -2.81
C ILE A 277 -11.08 6.56 -4.08
N ASP A 278 -11.51 7.10 -5.22
CA ASP A 278 -10.86 6.89 -6.52
C ASP A 278 -9.62 7.79 -6.65
N VAL A 279 -8.47 7.19 -6.86
CA VAL A 279 -7.19 7.90 -7.04
C VAL A 279 -6.81 8.12 -8.50
N ALA A 280 -7.61 7.61 -9.44
CA ALA A 280 -7.41 7.81 -10.88
C ALA A 280 -8.05 9.11 -11.39
N SER A 281 -8.81 9.82 -10.54
CA SER A 281 -9.54 11.03 -10.88
C SER A 281 -9.24 12.16 -9.90
N THR A 282 -9.21 13.40 -10.41
CA THR A 282 -9.15 14.62 -9.58
C THR A 282 -10.50 15.04 -9.02
N LYS A 283 -11.61 14.38 -9.44
CA LYS A 283 -12.92 14.57 -8.82
C LYS A 283 -12.84 14.22 -7.34
N ILE A 284 -13.33 15.11 -6.49
CA ILE A 284 -13.42 14.90 -5.04
C ILE A 284 -14.78 14.24 -4.75
N GLU A 285 -14.75 13.09 -4.11
CA GLU A 285 -15.96 12.39 -3.67
C GLU A 285 -16.69 13.21 -2.60
N THR A 286 -18.00 13.29 -2.70
CA THR A 286 -18.82 13.85 -1.64
C THR A 286 -18.93 12.89 -0.45
N PRO A 287 -19.13 13.38 0.78
CA PRO A 287 -19.38 12.51 1.94
C PRO A 287 -20.57 11.54 1.72
N LYS A 288 -21.56 11.94 0.91
CA LYS A 288 -22.72 11.10 0.57
C LYS A 288 -22.35 9.97 -0.39
N GLU A 289 -21.48 10.21 -1.38
CA GLU A 289 -20.98 9.16 -2.28
C GLU A 289 -20.19 8.10 -1.49
N VAL A 290 -19.30 8.56 -0.59
CA VAL A 290 -18.53 7.67 0.31
C VAL A 290 -19.49 6.88 1.22
N PHE A 291 -20.44 7.52 1.87
CA PHE A 291 -21.47 6.86 2.68
C PHE A 291 -22.24 5.80 1.90
N ASN A 292 -22.71 6.13 0.69
CA ASN A 292 -23.48 5.21 -0.14
C ASN A 292 -22.67 3.97 -0.51
N LEU A 293 -21.37 4.13 -0.79
CA LEU A 293 -20.49 3.00 -1.05
C LEU A 293 -20.29 2.15 0.22
N ILE A 294 -20.03 2.77 1.36
CA ILE A 294 -19.92 2.04 2.64
C ILE A 294 -21.21 1.24 2.90
N LYS A 295 -22.38 1.83 2.70
CA LYS A 295 -23.69 1.14 2.84
C LYS A 295 -23.80 -0.09 1.92
N LYS A 296 -23.26 -0.03 0.70
CA LYS A 296 -23.21 -1.20 -0.20
C LYS A 296 -22.25 -2.26 0.31
N ILE A 297 -21.06 -1.86 0.77
CA ILE A 297 -20.03 -2.76 1.31
C ILE A 297 -20.53 -3.49 2.56
N THR A 298 -21.32 -2.83 3.42
CA THR A 298 -21.82 -3.45 4.66
C THR A 298 -22.88 -4.55 4.45
N LYS A 299 -23.31 -4.78 3.22
CA LYS A 299 -24.07 -5.98 2.86
C LYS A 299 -23.21 -7.26 2.89
N PHE A 300 -21.89 -7.14 2.77
CA PHE A 300 -20.93 -8.24 2.67
C PHE A 300 -19.91 -8.26 3.82
N VAL A 301 -19.62 -7.09 4.42
CA VAL A 301 -18.61 -6.93 5.47
C VAL A 301 -19.26 -6.26 6.68
N SER A 302 -19.15 -6.86 7.85
CA SER A 302 -19.61 -6.25 9.10
C SER A 302 -18.85 -4.93 9.37
N LEU A 303 -19.57 -3.91 9.87
CA LEU A 303 -18.97 -2.62 10.28
C LEU A 303 -17.79 -2.78 11.26
N LYS A 304 -17.83 -3.82 12.09
CA LYS A 304 -16.76 -4.14 13.06
C LYS A 304 -15.42 -4.51 12.39
N LYS A 305 -15.50 -5.03 11.16
CA LYS A 305 -14.37 -5.51 10.37
C LYS A 305 -13.98 -4.52 9.26
N LEU A 306 -14.63 -3.34 9.20
CA LEU A 306 -14.45 -2.38 8.12
C LEU A 306 -13.56 -1.21 8.55
N THR A 307 -12.54 -0.93 7.74
CA THR A 307 -11.78 0.31 7.73
C THR A 307 -11.92 0.96 6.35
N CYS A 308 -12.09 2.27 6.27
CA CYS A 308 -12.17 3.00 5.01
C CYS A 308 -10.80 3.60 4.63
N CYS A 309 -10.38 3.41 3.39
CA CYS A 309 -9.13 3.96 2.87
C CYS A 309 -9.27 4.48 1.43
N THR A 310 -8.17 4.84 0.80
CA THR A 310 -8.10 5.14 -0.64
C THR A 310 -7.91 3.85 -1.45
N ASN A 311 -8.34 3.84 -2.71
CA ASN A 311 -8.15 2.68 -3.61
C ASN A 311 -6.68 2.29 -3.79
N CYS A 312 -5.79 3.28 -3.81
CA CYS A 312 -4.35 3.13 -3.95
C CYS A 312 -3.66 4.38 -3.34
N GLY A 313 -2.35 4.53 -3.49
CA GLY A 313 -1.64 5.74 -3.12
C GLY A 313 -2.05 6.95 -3.96
N MET A 314 -1.96 8.14 -3.39
CA MET A 314 -2.35 9.42 -3.99
C MET A 314 -1.17 10.25 -4.50
N ILE A 315 0.04 9.70 -4.57
CA ILE A 315 1.28 10.43 -4.91
C ILE A 315 1.22 11.24 -6.21
N THR A 316 0.39 10.81 -7.17
CA THR A 316 0.24 11.47 -8.48
C THR A 316 -0.80 12.59 -8.49
N LEU A 317 -1.58 12.74 -7.43
CA LEU A 317 -2.62 13.77 -7.33
C LEU A 317 -2.03 15.12 -6.89
N PRO A 318 -2.67 16.24 -7.25
CA PRO A 318 -2.36 17.53 -6.64
C PRO A 318 -2.58 17.50 -5.13
N PRO A 319 -1.72 18.13 -4.31
CA PRO A 319 -1.82 18.09 -2.84
C PRO A 319 -3.20 18.52 -2.30
N LYS A 320 -3.77 19.60 -2.81
CA LYS A 320 -5.11 20.07 -2.41
C LYS A 320 -6.22 19.06 -2.69
N ILE A 321 -6.11 18.32 -3.80
CA ILE A 321 -7.07 17.26 -4.14
C ILE A 321 -6.91 16.07 -3.17
N ALA A 322 -5.69 15.65 -2.89
CA ALA A 322 -5.43 14.58 -1.94
C ALA A 322 -5.97 14.92 -0.54
N GLN A 323 -5.76 16.15 -0.07
CA GLN A 323 -6.29 16.63 1.22
C GLN A 323 -7.83 16.61 1.26
N ALA A 324 -8.49 17.11 0.21
CA ALA A 324 -9.94 17.12 0.13
C ALA A 324 -10.52 15.68 0.08
N LYS A 325 -9.85 14.75 -0.61
CA LYS A 325 -10.22 13.33 -0.65
C LYS A 325 -10.08 12.66 0.74
N MET A 326 -9.04 12.97 1.51
CA MET A 326 -8.91 12.50 2.90
C MET A 326 -10.06 13.01 3.79
N GLN A 327 -10.45 14.27 3.63
CA GLN A 327 -11.62 14.82 4.33
C GLN A 327 -12.92 14.12 3.94
N ALA A 328 -13.08 13.75 2.66
CA ALA A 328 -14.24 12.99 2.18
C ALA A 328 -14.34 11.62 2.84
N ILE A 329 -13.21 10.89 2.99
CA ILE A 329 -13.17 9.62 3.75
C ILE A 329 -13.70 9.83 5.17
N ALA A 330 -13.12 10.78 5.89
CA ALA A 330 -13.47 11.02 7.30
C ALA A 330 -14.95 11.43 7.48
N LYS A 331 -15.44 12.36 6.65
CA LYS A 331 -16.83 12.83 6.71
C LYS A 331 -17.82 11.74 6.30
N GLY A 332 -17.55 11.00 5.22
CA GLY A 332 -18.41 9.91 4.76
C GLY A 332 -18.47 8.74 5.75
N SER A 333 -17.32 8.39 6.36
CA SER A 333 -17.28 7.37 7.40
C SER A 333 -18.03 7.79 8.68
N LYS A 334 -17.99 9.09 9.06
CA LYS A 334 -18.81 9.61 10.17
C LYS A 334 -20.30 9.50 9.87
N LEU A 335 -20.75 9.76 8.63
CA LEU A 335 -22.13 9.53 8.21
C LEU A 335 -22.49 8.05 8.32
N ALA A 336 -21.65 7.15 7.81
CA ALA A 336 -21.88 5.73 7.93
C ALA A 336 -21.95 5.27 9.39
N GLN A 337 -21.05 5.74 10.23
CA GLN A 337 -21.06 5.49 11.67
C GLN A 337 -22.39 5.93 12.30
N LYS A 338 -22.90 7.11 11.94
CA LYS A 338 -24.17 7.65 12.47
C LYS A 338 -25.39 6.82 12.08
N TYR A 339 -25.46 6.39 10.81
CA TYR A 339 -26.69 5.81 10.26
C TYR A 339 -26.68 4.27 10.12
N LEU A 340 -25.52 3.61 10.22
CA LEU A 340 -25.40 2.15 10.06
C LEU A 340 -24.98 1.41 11.33
N SER A 341 -24.72 2.13 12.46
CA SER A 341 -24.33 1.51 13.75
C SER A 341 -25.50 1.21 14.68
N ASN A 342 -26.72 1.29 14.19
CA ASN A 342 -27.94 0.98 14.97
C ASN A 342 -28.28 -0.49 14.86
#